data_493926218cd64e7ec80ca9af0fe1e5a3
#
_entry.id   493926218cd64e7ec80ca9af0fe1e5a3
#
_cell.length_a   1.000
_cell.length_b   1.000
_cell.length_c   1.000
_cell.angle_alpha   90.00
_cell.angle_beta   90.00
_cell.angle_gamma   90.00
#
_symmetry.space_group_name_H-M   'P 1'
#
loop_
_entity.id
_entity.type
_entity.pdbx_description
1 polymer ?
#
loop_
_entity_poly.entity_id
_entity_poly.type
_entity_poly.pdbx_seq_one_letter_code
_entity_poly.pdbx_strand_id
1 'polypeptide(L)'
;MDLISEAIDIMANGGIILYPTDTVYGLGANIFNNEAVQRIYEIKKRDPSKPLSVLVQDTDSLELIADVNMNSREIVNKWLPGPFTFILNKKKIVSPYVSASTKVGVRIPDYKIARALASLFPITTTSANITNECTLSNPQEILRQIGDTVDLVIDAGNLNKAKPSTVIDLSSSKPTLVRNGFDSNDLDSIKDDLDKLV
;
A
#
# COMPACT_ATOMS: atom_id res chain seq x y z
N MET A 1 -19.26 -17.62 5.89
CA MET A 1 -17.91 -17.02 5.76
C MET A 1 -18.13 -15.52 5.86
N ASP A 2 -17.34 -14.80 6.62
CA ASP A 2 -17.47 -13.33 6.60
C ASP A 2 -16.75 -12.75 5.37
N LEU A 3 -17.08 -11.51 5.01
CA LEU A 3 -16.58 -10.86 3.79
C LEU A 3 -15.03 -10.76 3.76
N ILE A 4 -14.38 -10.65 4.93
CA ILE A 4 -12.91 -10.58 5.01
C ILE A 4 -12.29 -11.92 4.69
N SER A 5 -12.82 -13.00 5.25
CA SER A 5 -12.36 -14.37 4.96
C SER A 5 -12.53 -14.69 3.47
N GLU A 6 -13.68 -14.33 2.87
CA GLU A 6 -13.92 -14.50 1.44
C GLU A 6 -12.90 -13.73 0.60
N ALA A 7 -12.63 -12.46 0.94
CA ALA A 7 -11.64 -11.64 0.24
C ALA A 7 -10.22 -12.23 0.32
N ILE A 8 -9.84 -12.76 1.48
CA ILE A 8 -8.53 -13.41 1.67
C ILE A 8 -8.44 -14.67 0.81
N ASP A 9 -9.49 -15.50 0.79
CA ASP A 9 -9.54 -16.72 -0.04
C ASP A 9 -9.45 -16.40 -1.54
N ILE A 10 -10.14 -15.35 -2.00
CA ILE A 10 -10.04 -14.86 -3.38
C ILE A 10 -8.60 -14.46 -3.70
N MET A 11 -7.94 -13.66 -2.85
CA MET A 11 -6.55 -13.26 -3.07
C MET A 11 -5.57 -14.42 -2.96
N ALA A 12 -5.80 -15.38 -2.09
CA ALA A 12 -4.98 -16.60 -1.97
C ALA A 12 -5.00 -17.41 -3.28
N ASN A 13 -6.13 -17.40 -3.99
CA ASN A 13 -6.31 -18.04 -5.29
C ASN A 13 -5.96 -17.15 -6.50
N GLY A 14 -5.28 -16.02 -6.29
CA GLY A 14 -4.81 -15.13 -7.35
C GLY A 14 -5.83 -14.10 -7.82
N GLY A 15 -6.91 -13.90 -7.08
CA GLY A 15 -7.87 -12.85 -7.33
C GLY A 15 -7.37 -11.47 -6.91
N ILE A 16 -8.06 -10.45 -7.40
CA ILE A 16 -7.82 -9.03 -7.12
C ILE A 16 -9.05 -8.45 -6.45
N ILE A 17 -8.84 -7.68 -5.39
CA ILE A 17 -9.92 -7.01 -4.68
C ILE A 17 -9.80 -5.50 -4.74
N LEU A 18 -10.95 -4.82 -4.75
CA LEU A 18 -11.07 -3.39 -4.48
C LEU A 18 -11.43 -3.23 -3.00
N TYR A 19 -10.64 -2.47 -2.23
CA TYR A 19 -10.85 -2.35 -0.79
C TYR A 19 -10.59 -0.93 -0.28
N PRO A 20 -11.30 -0.49 0.79
CA PRO A 20 -11.12 0.83 1.38
C PRO A 20 -9.89 0.87 2.28
N THR A 21 -9.27 2.07 2.36
CA THR A 21 -8.22 2.39 3.34
C THR A 21 -8.53 3.71 4.06
N ASP A 22 -7.65 4.12 4.96
CA ASP A 22 -7.68 5.44 5.64
C ASP A 22 -7.38 6.61 4.68
N THR A 23 -7.03 6.36 3.43
CA THR A 23 -6.71 7.39 2.42
C THR A 23 -7.59 7.29 1.18
N VAL A 24 -7.39 6.28 0.36
CA VAL A 24 -8.10 6.03 -0.91
C VAL A 24 -8.42 4.55 -1.06
N TYR A 25 -9.34 4.20 -1.95
CA TYR A 25 -9.52 2.80 -2.32
C TYR A 25 -8.25 2.24 -2.95
N GLY A 26 -7.91 1.01 -2.58
CA GLY A 26 -6.77 0.26 -3.07
C GLY A 26 -7.16 -0.94 -3.92
N LEU A 27 -6.25 -1.34 -4.81
CA LEU A 27 -6.28 -2.64 -5.48
C LEU A 27 -5.34 -3.58 -4.71
N GLY A 28 -5.89 -4.69 -4.22
CA GLY A 28 -5.22 -5.71 -3.42
C GLY A 28 -5.06 -7.02 -4.17
N ALA A 29 -3.84 -7.54 -4.17
CA ALA A 29 -3.48 -8.87 -4.62
C ALA A 29 -2.42 -9.44 -3.67
N ASN A 30 -2.38 -10.76 -3.50
CA ASN A 30 -1.31 -11.44 -2.77
C ASN A 30 0.04 -11.19 -3.47
N ILE A 31 1.01 -10.60 -2.75
CA ILE A 31 2.33 -10.27 -3.35
C ILE A 31 3.15 -11.48 -3.76
N PHE A 32 2.80 -12.67 -3.27
CA PHE A 32 3.46 -13.93 -3.62
C PHE A 32 2.88 -14.58 -4.88
N ASN A 33 1.74 -14.09 -5.39
CA ASN A 33 1.18 -14.51 -6.66
C ASN A 33 1.59 -13.53 -7.77
N ASN A 34 2.60 -13.91 -8.54
CA ASN A 34 3.17 -13.05 -9.58
C ASN A 34 2.16 -12.70 -10.68
N GLU A 35 1.27 -13.62 -11.05
CA GLU A 35 0.23 -13.39 -12.07
C GLU A 35 -0.77 -12.33 -11.58
N ALA A 36 -1.22 -12.44 -10.33
CA ALA A 36 -2.09 -11.44 -9.72
C ALA A 36 -1.44 -10.06 -9.65
N VAL A 37 -0.13 -10.01 -9.31
CA VAL A 37 0.63 -8.75 -9.30
C VAL A 37 0.73 -8.16 -10.71
N GLN A 38 0.96 -8.96 -11.75
CA GLN A 38 0.98 -8.49 -13.14
C GLN A 38 -0.37 -7.95 -13.59
N ARG A 39 -1.48 -8.62 -13.23
CA ARG A 39 -2.85 -8.10 -13.49
C ARG A 39 -3.08 -6.71 -12.87
N ILE A 40 -2.50 -6.41 -11.69
CA ILE A 40 -2.57 -5.04 -11.11
C ILE A 40 -1.93 -4.01 -12.07
N TYR A 41 -0.79 -4.32 -12.69
CA TYR A 41 -0.17 -3.41 -13.66
C TYR A 41 -1.02 -3.22 -14.91
N GLU A 42 -1.65 -4.28 -15.40
CA GLU A 42 -2.56 -4.25 -16.56
C GLU A 42 -3.80 -3.40 -16.28
N ILE A 43 -4.49 -3.65 -15.15
CA ILE A 43 -5.65 -2.86 -14.72
C ILE A 43 -5.31 -1.38 -14.65
N LYS A 44 -4.16 -1.05 -14.07
CA LYS A 44 -3.71 0.33 -13.89
C LYS A 44 -3.10 0.94 -15.15
N LYS A 45 -2.87 0.20 -16.21
CA LYS A 45 -2.03 0.60 -17.35
C LYS A 45 -0.71 1.20 -16.87
N ARG A 46 -0.11 0.56 -15.85
CA ARG A 46 1.08 1.06 -15.18
C ARG A 46 2.33 0.45 -15.80
N ASP A 47 3.35 1.27 -15.97
CA ASP A 47 4.69 0.81 -16.35
C ASP A 47 5.23 -0.15 -15.29
N PRO A 48 5.57 -1.42 -15.65
CA PRO A 48 6.09 -2.42 -14.72
C PRO A 48 7.43 -2.04 -14.06
N SER A 49 8.16 -1.06 -14.61
CA SER A 49 9.38 -0.53 -13.98
C SER A 49 9.09 0.30 -12.71
N LYS A 50 7.84 0.76 -12.53
CA LYS A 50 7.41 1.55 -11.37
C LYS A 50 6.89 0.61 -10.28
N PRO A 51 7.58 0.44 -9.13
CA PRO A 51 7.22 -0.54 -8.12
C PRO A 51 5.82 -0.30 -7.55
N LEU A 52 5.20 -1.37 -7.05
CA LEU A 52 4.00 -1.31 -6.22
C LEU A 52 4.41 -1.22 -4.75
N SER A 53 3.60 -0.53 -3.96
CA SER A 53 3.71 -0.59 -2.51
C SER A 53 2.98 -1.81 -1.96
N VAL A 54 3.38 -2.24 -0.77
CA VAL A 54 2.84 -3.40 -0.06
C VAL A 54 2.16 -2.95 1.22
N LEU A 55 0.98 -3.48 1.48
CA LEU A 55 0.27 -3.36 2.74
C LEU A 55 0.51 -4.60 3.58
N VAL A 56 0.81 -4.38 4.85
CA VAL A 56 0.97 -5.42 5.86
C VAL A 56 0.06 -5.15 7.05
N GLN A 57 -0.23 -6.17 7.84
CA GLN A 57 -1.12 -6.08 8.98
C GLN A 57 -0.54 -5.22 10.11
N ASP A 58 0.76 -5.41 10.41
CA ASP A 58 1.46 -4.87 11.56
C ASP A 58 2.98 -4.74 11.31
N THR A 59 3.71 -4.30 12.32
CA THR A 59 5.16 -4.11 12.25
C THR A 59 5.93 -5.43 12.15
N ASP A 60 5.44 -6.51 12.75
CA ASP A 60 6.07 -7.82 12.66
C ASP A 60 6.00 -8.34 11.21
N SER A 61 4.83 -8.21 10.57
CA SER A 61 4.64 -8.52 9.15
C SER A 61 5.48 -7.60 8.23
N LEU A 62 5.68 -6.33 8.61
CA LEU A 62 6.56 -5.42 7.88
C LEU A 62 8.00 -5.93 7.89
N GLU A 63 8.49 -6.35 9.04
CA GLU A 63 9.85 -6.87 9.19
C GLU A 63 10.10 -8.19 8.45
N LEU A 64 9.05 -8.94 8.10
CA LEU A 64 9.21 -10.12 7.24
C LEU A 64 9.63 -9.77 5.81
N ILE A 65 9.23 -8.60 5.30
CA ILE A 65 9.42 -8.22 3.89
C ILE A 65 10.44 -7.11 3.67
N ALA A 66 10.82 -6.36 4.71
CA ALA A 66 11.74 -5.23 4.63
C ALA A 66 12.70 -5.18 5.81
N ASP A 67 13.87 -4.59 5.59
CA ASP A 67 14.86 -4.37 6.65
C ASP A 67 14.55 -3.04 7.36
N VAL A 68 14.38 -3.12 8.68
CA VAL A 68 14.11 -1.97 9.56
C VAL A 68 15.31 -1.78 10.48
N ASN A 69 16.15 -0.80 10.18
CA ASN A 69 17.26 -0.44 11.06
C ASN A 69 16.78 0.38 12.29
N MET A 70 17.65 0.68 13.24
CA MET A 70 17.27 1.39 14.47
C MET A 70 16.61 2.73 14.20
N ASN A 71 17.14 3.52 13.26
CA ASN A 71 16.61 4.84 12.93
C ASN A 71 15.22 4.76 12.26
N SER A 72 15.08 3.87 11.27
CA SER A 72 13.78 3.67 10.61
C SER A 72 12.73 3.06 11.53
N ARG A 73 13.13 2.24 12.52
CA ARG A 73 12.23 1.61 13.49
C ARG A 73 11.47 2.64 14.33
N GLU A 74 12.16 3.66 14.81
CA GLU A 74 11.53 4.72 15.60
C GLU A 74 10.43 5.45 14.80
N ILE A 75 10.75 5.82 13.55
CA ILE A 75 9.79 6.46 12.63
C ILE A 75 8.62 5.52 12.30
N VAL A 76 8.91 4.26 11.93
CA VAL A 76 7.88 3.27 11.61
C VAL A 76 6.92 3.08 12.79
N ASN A 77 7.44 2.89 14.00
CA ASN A 77 6.61 2.66 15.19
C ASN A 77 5.78 3.89 15.60
N LYS A 78 6.30 5.09 15.35
CA LYS A 78 5.61 6.34 15.69
C LYS A 78 4.49 6.69 14.70
N TRP A 79 4.71 6.41 13.41
CA TRP A 79 3.86 6.90 12.33
C TRP A 79 3.02 5.83 11.61
N LEU A 80 3.18 4.56 11.99
CA LEU A 80 2.32 3.47 11.54
C LEU A 80 1.63 2.78 12.75
N PRO A 81 0.35 2.47 12.63
CA PRO A 81 -0.56 2.62 11.47
C PRO A 81 -0.87 4.08 11.13
N GLY A 82 -0.96 4.40 9.82
CA GLY A 82 -1.28 5.76 9.40
C GLY A 82 -1.18 6.02 7.89
N PRO A 83 -1.37 7.28 7.48
CA PRO A 83 -1.44 7.67 6.08
C PRO A 83 -0.05 7.79 5.42
N PHE A 84 0.93 7.03 5.88
CA PHE A 84 2.30 7.03 5.38
C PHE A 84 2.63 5.73 4.65
N THR A 85 3.55 5.84 3.69
CA THR A 85 4.21 4.71 3.02
C THR A 85 5.72 4.91 3.16
N PHE A 86 6.41 3.99 3.80
CA PHE A 86 7.85 4.06 3.95
C PHE A 86 8.55 3.16 2.93
N ILE A 87 9.49 3.72 2.18
CA ILE A 87 10.36 2.95 1.29
C ILE A 87 11.54 2.45 2.13
N LEU A 88 11.70 1.13 2.18
CA LEU A 88 12.71 0.42 2.94
C LEU A 88 13.49 -0.54 2.03
N ASN A 89 14.65 -1.02 2.47
CA ASN A 89 15.36 -2.08 1.78
C ASN A 89 14.54 -3.37 1.84
N LYS A 90 14.24 -3.97 0.68
CA LYS A 90 13.41 -5.16 0.62
C LYS A 90 14.19 -6.42 0.93
N LYS A 91 13.54 -7.38 1.57
CA LYS A 91 14.06 -8.74 1.73
C LYS A 91 13.82 -9.56 0.45
N LYS A 92 14.61 -10.63 0.28
CA LYS A 92 14.57 -11.50 -0.92
C LYS A 92 13.21 -12.16 -1.17
N ILE A 93 12.38 -12.29 -0.15
CA ILE A 93 11.03 -12.86 -0.24
C ILE A 93 10.09 -12.00 -1.12
N VAL A 94 10.34 -10.69 -1.24
CA VAL A 94 9.53 -9.80 -2.08
C VAL A 94 9.91 -9.99 -3.54
N SER A 95 8.96 -10.43 -4.34
CA SER A 95 9.12 -10.71 -5.76
C SER A 95 9.60 -9.49 -6.55
N PRO A 96 10.45 -9.69 -7.59
CA PRO A 96 10.78 -8.63 -8.55
C PRO A 96 9.55 -8.04 -9.27
N TYR A 97 8.46 -8.79 -9.40
CA TYR A 97 7.20 -8.28 -9.96
C TYR A 97 6.56 -7.20 -9.09
N VAL A 98 6.74 -7.23 -7.77
CA VAL A 98 6.30 -6.16 -6.87
C VAL A 98 7.24 -4.95 -6.97
N SER A 99 8.55 -5.22 -6.92
CA SER A 99 9.60 -4.21 -7.07
C SER A 99 10.87 -4.83 -7.64
N ALA A 100 11.27 -4.41 -8.84
CA ALA A 100 12.51 -4.83 -9.46
C ALA A 100 13.76 -4.24 -8.78
N SER A 101 13.60 -3.18 -7.98
CA SER A 101 14.69 -2.53 -7.22
C SER A 101 15.04 -3.30 -5.94
N THR A 102 16.04 -2.83 -5.22
CA THR A 102 16.40 -3.32 -3.88
C THR A 102 15.50 -2.77 -2.76
N LYS A 103 14.49 -1.98 -3.11
CA LYS A 103 13.62 -1.27 -2.16
C LYS A 103 12.17 -1.68 -2.37
N VAL A 104 11.35 -1.53 -1.31
CA VAL A 104 9.90 -1.72 -1.34
C VAL A 104 9.22 -0.63 -0.50
N GLY A 105 8.12 -0.07 -1.01
CA GLY A 105 7.25 0.79 -0.23
C GLY A 105 6.33 -0.06 0.64
N VAL A 106 6.31 0.18 1.94
CA VAL A 106 5.46 -0.57 2.88
C VAL A 106 4.55 0.38 3.64
N ARG A 107 3.32 -0.08 3.88
CA ARG A 107 2.29 0.66 4.59
C ARG A 107 1.54 -0.24 5.57
N ILE A 108 1.22 0.32 6.74
CA ILE A 108 0.22 -0.21 7.66
C ILE A 108 -0.87 0.87 7.78
N PRO A 109 -2.03 0.71 7.11
CA PRO A 109 -3.07 1.73 7.15
C PRO A 109 -3.77 1.76 8.52
N ASP A 110 -4.19 2.94 8.98
CA ASP A 110 -5.08 3.05 10.13
C ASP A 110 -6.54 2.76 9.71
N TYR A 111 -6.75 1.56 9.19
CA TYR A 111 -8.05 1.07 8.76
C TYR A 111 -8.16 -0.43 9.03
N LYS A 112 -9.04 -0.83 9.95
CA LYS A 112 -9.13 -2.20 10.46
C LYS A 112 -9.38 -3.24 9.37
N ILE A 113 -10.27 -2.94 8.41
CA ILE A 113 -10.58 -3.84 7.30
C ILE A 113 -9.33 -4.10 6.46
N ALA A 114 -8.62 -3.03 6.05
CA ALA A 114 -7.42 -3.17 5.23
C ALA A 114 -6.33 -3.99 5.92
N ARG A 115 -6.12 -3.80 7.23
CA ARG A 115 -5.16 -4.62 8.01
C ARG A 115 -5.60 -6.07 8.13
N ALA A 116 -6.91 -6.32 8.33
CA ALA A 116 -7.44 -7.69 8.40
C ALA A 116 -7.26 -8.45 7.09
N LEU A 117 -7.37 -7.80 5.94
CA LEU A 117 -7.12 -8.40 4.62
C LEU A 117 -5.67 -8.88 4.44
N ALA A 118 -4.71 -8.28 5.14
CA ALA A 118 -3.31 -8.66 5.12
C ALA A 118 -2.89 -9.61 6.25
N SER A 119 -3.85 -10.29 6.90
CA SER A 119 -3.58 -11.13 8.08
C SER A 119 -2.83 -12.43 7.77
N LEU A 120 -2.98 -12.98 6.58
CA LEU A 120 -2.31 -14.23 6.17
C LEU A 120 -1.07 -14.00 5.30
N PHE A 121 -1.08 -12.94 4.52
CA PHE A 121 0.02 -12.57 3.62
C PHE A 121 -0.02 -11.08 3.31
N PRO A 122 1.13 -10.44 3.03
CA PRO A 122 1.17 -9.07 2.54
C PRO A 122 0.44 -8.94 1.19
N ILE A 123 -0.23 -7.80 0.99
CA ILE A 123 -0.98 -7.53 -0.24
C ILE A 123 -0.46 -6.29 -0.95
N THR A 124 -0.68 -6.17 -2.26
CA THR A 124 -0.38 -4.92 -2.97
C THR A 124 -1.25 -3.79 -2.41
N THR A 125 -0.70 -2.58 -2.34
CA THR A 125 -1.45 -1.37 -1.99
C THR A 125 -1.11 -0.26 -2.98
N THR A 126 -2.01 -0.06 -3.93
CA THR A 126 -1.94 1.00 -4.93
C THR A 126 -3.31 1.61 -5.09
N SER A 127 -3.39 2.92 -5.34
CA SER A 127 -4.69 3.58 -5.57
C SER A 127 -5.45 2.89 -6.70
N ALA A 128 -6.76 2.75 -6.53
CA ALA A 128 -7.63 2.09 -7.49
C ALA A 128 -8.03 3.06 -8.62
N ASN A 129 -7.07 3.36 -9.51
CA ASN A 129 -7.26 4.23 -10.68
C ASN A 129 -6.34 3.81 -11.81
N ILE A 130 -6.68 4.15 -13.05
CA ILE A 130 -5.74 4.10 -14.18
C ILE A 130 -4.60 5.10 -13.91
N THR A 131 -3.39 4.71 -14.23
CA THR A 131 -2.19 5.54 -13.97
C THR A 131 -2.31 6.90 -14.67
N ASN A 132 -2.04 7.97 -13.94
CA ASN A 132 -2.17 9.37 -14.33
C ASN A 132 -3.63 9.89 -14.45
N GLU A 133 -4.63 9.08 -14.17
CA GLU A 133 -6.01 9.54 -14.04
C GLU A 133 -6.35 9.91 -12.60
N CYS A 134 -7.47 10.61 -12.40
CA CYS A 134 -7.93 11.02 -11.08
C CYS A 134 -8.18 9.82 -10.17
N THR A 135 -7.74 9.95 -8.93
CA THR A 135 -8.11 9.00 -7.86
C THR A 135 -9.53 9.32 -7.41
N LEU A 136 -10.41 8.33 -7.49
CA LEU A 136 -11.81 8.43 -7.14
C LEU A 136 -12.07 7.91 -5.73
N SER A 137 -13.15 8.36 -5.09
CA SER A 137 -13.54 7.98 -3.73
C SER A 137 -14.75 7.05 -3.67
N ASN A 138 -15.48 6.91 -4.76
CA ASN A 138 -16.68 6.10 -4.89
C ASN A 138 -16.38 4.79 -5.61
N PRO A 139 -16.71 3.60 -5.06
CA PRO A 139 -16.41 2.31 -5.69
C PRO A 139 -17.03 2.14 -7.08
N GLN A 140 -18.27 2.61 -7.29
CA GLN A 140 -18.94 2.50 -8.57
C GLN A 140 -18.28 3.37 -9.66
N GLU A 141 -17.77 4.55 -9.29
CA GLU A 141 -17.00 5.40 -10.22
C GLU A 141 -15.64 4.77 -10.53
N ILE A 142 -14.99 4.17 -9.52
CA ILE A 142 -13.73 3.44 -9.71
C ILE A 142 -13.95 2.29 -10.70
N LEU A 143 -15.00 1.47 -10.52
CA LEU A 143 -15.32 0.36 -11.43
C LEU A 143 -15.60 0.84 -12.85
N ARG A 144 -16.27 2.00 -13.04
CA ARG A 144 -16.45 2.58 -14.37
C ARG A 144 -15.10 2.97 -15.00
N GLN A 145 -14.13 3.42 -14.21
CA GLN A 145 -12.81 3.82 -14.71
C GLN A 145 -11.93 2.60 -15.05
N ILE A 146 -11.84 1.61 -14.15
CA ILE A 146 -10.95 0.46 -14.31
C ILE A 146 -11.60 -0.72 -15.04
N GLY A 147 -12.92 -0.68 -15.25
CA GLY A 147 -13.71 -1.78 -15.81
C GLY A 147 -14.00 -2.88 -14.77
N ASP A 148 -14.67 -3.94 -15.24
CA ASP A 148 -14.99 -5.14 -14.44
C ASP A 148 -13.76 -6.07 -14.37
N THR A 149 -12.73 -5.62 -13.66
CA THR A 149 -11.39 -6.25 -13.64
C THR A 149 -11.01 -6.80 -12.28
N VAL A 150 -11.84 -6.56 -11.25
CA VAL A 150 -11.63 -7.05 -9.87
C VAL A 150 -12.57 -8.18 -9.55
N ASP A 151 -12.11 -9.11 -8.73
CA ASP A 151 -12.86 -10.32 -8.39
C ASP A 151 -13.80 -10.11 -7.18
N LEU A 152 -13.52 -9.06 -6.36
CA LEU A 152 -14.38 -8.67 -5.23
C LEU A 152 -14.25 -7.17 -4.94
N VAL A 153 -15.36 -6.57 -4.50
CA VAL A 153 -15.41 -5.17 -4.03
C VAL A 153 -15.85 -5.14 -2.57
N ILE A 154 -15.02 -4.58 -1.71
CA ILE A 154 -15.40 -4.24 -0.34
C ILE A 154 -15.85 -2.78 -0.35
N ASP A 155 -17.16 -2.58 -0.40
CA ASP A 155 -17.76 -1.25 -0.50
C ASP A 155 -17.95 -0.63 0.89
N ALA A 156 -17.28 0.48 1.15
CA ALA A 156 -17.45 1.30 2.35
C ALA A 156 -18.07 2.67 2.02
N GLY A 157 -18.67 2.82 0.85
CA GLY A 157 -19.22 4.08 0.36
C GLY A 157 -18.15 5.08 -0.06
N ASN A 158 -18.52 6.35 -0.09
CA ASN A 158 -17.60 7.43 -0.43
C ASN A 158 -16.57 7.66 0.68
N LEU A 159 -15.28 7.59 0.34
CA LEU A 159 -14.22 7.99 1.26
C LEU A 159 -14.11 9.53 1.28
N ASN A 160 -14.27 10.12 2.45
CA ASN A 160 -14.30 11.60 2.64
C ASN A 160 -12.97 12.29 2.35
N LYS A 161 -11.86 11.54 2.25
CA LYS A 161 -10.50 12.07 2.03
C LYS A 161 -9.83 11.26 0.92
N ALA A 162 -9.96 11.73 -0.32
CA ALA A 162 -9.34 11.08 -1.48
C ALA A 162 -7.91 11.58 -1.75
N LYS A 163 -7.06 11.68 -0.72
CA LYS A 163 -5.64 12.00 -0.87
C LYS A 163 -4.78 10.75 -0.68
N PRO A 164 -3.82 10.47 -1.56
CA PRO A 164 -2.93 9.34 -1.41
C PRO A 164 -2.02 9.49 -0.19
N SER A 165 -1.39 8.39 0.26
CA SER A 165 -0.41 8.41 1.36
C SER A 165 0.78 9.32 1.05
N THR A 166 1.36 9.93 2.08
CA THR A 166 2.70 10.52 2.02
C THR A 166 3.74 9.42 1.88
N VAL A 167 4.72 9.59 0.99
CA VAL A 167 5.77 8.59 0.73
C VAL A 167 7.13 9.15 1.15
N ILE A 168 7.81 8.43 2.03
CA ILE A 168 9.13 8.79 2.56
C ILE A 168 10.10 7.64 2.34
N ASP A 169 11.26 7.91 1.76
CA ASP A 169 12.34 6.93 1.61
C ASP A 169 13.23 6.93 2.87
N LEU A 170 13.20 5.81 3.59
CA LEU A 170 14.01 5.52 4.76
C LEU A 170 15.12 4.48 4.48
N SER A 171 15.34 4.12 3.22
CA SER A 171 16.29 3.07 2.84
C SER A 171 17.76 3.50 2.89
N SER A 172 18.01 4.79 3.02
CA SER A 172 19.35 5.39 3.18
C SER A 172 19.50 6.06 4.55
N SER A 173 20.71 6.47 4.89
CA SER A 173 21.00 7.20 6.14
C SER A 173 20.29 8.55 6.22
N LYS A 174 19.97 9.17 5.07
CA LYS A 174 19.23 10.43 5.01
C LYS A 174 17.83 10.19 4.48
N PRO A 175 16.79 10.35 5.30
CA PRO A 175 15.41 10.26 4.87
C PRO A 175 15.07 11.26 3.76
N THR A 176 14.19 10.87 2.81
CA THR A 176 13.81 11.73 1.69
C THR A 176 12.31 11.67 1.46
N LEU A 177 11.65 12.84 1.41
CA LEU A 177 10.25 12.95 1.01
C LEU A 177 10.12 12.72 -0.51
N VAL A 178 9.46 11.62 -0.90
CA VAL A 178 9.26 11.23 -2.30
C VAL A 178 7.94 11.78 -2.85
N ARG A 179 6.90 11.79 -2.02
CA ARG A 179 5.58 12.30 -2.39
C ARG A 179 4.88 12.89 -1.17
N ASN A 180 4.37 14.11 -1.31
CA ASN A 180 3.45 14.69 -0.35
C ASN A 180 2.02 14.22 -0.67
N GLY A 181 1.35 13.60 0.28
CA GLY A 181 0.00 13.04 0.09
C GLY A 181 -1.02 13.63 1.05
N PHE A 182 -0.80 13.52 2.33
CA PHE A 182 -1.75 13.89 3.39
C PHE A 182 -1.53 15.31 3.94
N ASP A 183 -2.38 15.76 4.89
CA ASP A 183 -2.41 17.15 5.36
C ASP A 183 -1.10 17.68 5.98
N SER A 184 -0.97 19.01 5.97
CA SER A 184 0.24 19.76 6.32
C SER A 184 0.75 19.54 7.76
N ASN A 185 -0.14 19.37 8.73
CA ASN A 185 0.25 19.27 10.15
C ASN A 185 1.06 18.00 10.46
N ASP A 186 0.64 16.86 9.92
CA ASP A 186 1.39 15.60 10.10
C ASP A 186 2.70 15.61 9.32
N LEU A 187 2.74 16.33 8.20
CA LEU A 187 3.95 16.45 7.38
C LEU A 187 5.05 17.24 8.09
N ASP A 188 4.71 18.33 8.76
CA ASP A 188 5.70 19.12 9.49
C ASP A 188 6.20 18.37 10.72
N SER A 189 5.31 17.70 11.44
CA SER A 189 5.68 16.86 12.59
C SER A 189 6.59 15.69 12.21
N ILE A 190 6.34 15.02 11.08
CA ILE A 190 7.23 13.94 10.63
C ILE A 190 8.56 14.46 10.12
N LYS A 191 8.62 15.64 9.49
CA LYS A 191 9.89 16.28 9.11
C LYS A 191 10.77 16.56 10.32
N ASP A 192 10.18 17.10 11.40
CA ASP A 192 10.90 17.33 12.65
C ASP A 192 11.50 16.04 13.23
N ASP A 193 10.77 14.92 13.11
CA ASP A 193 11.29 13.63 13.55
C ASP A 193 12.39 13.09 12.61
N LEU A 194 12.25 13.30 11.30
CA LEU A 194 13.26 12.88 10.32
C LEU A 194 14.56 13.68 10.45
N ASP A 195 14.48 14.97 10.78
CA ASP A 195 15.64 15.83 10.98
C ASP A 195 16.46 15.44 12.23
N LYS A 196 15.82 14.80 13.22
CA LYS A 196 16.52 14.24 14.41
C LYS A 196 17.33 12.97 14.12
N LEU A 197 17.09 12.32 12.97
CA LEU A 197 17.80 11.10 12.57
C LEU A 197 19.10 11.39 11.79
N VAL A 198 19.35 12.64 11.43
CA VAL A 198 20.51 13.12 10.67
C VAL A 198 21.51 13.78 11.62
#